data_7d8460a735f77e02f1be8b0d634648e7
#
_entry.id   7d8460a735f77e02f1be8b0d634648e7
#
_cell.length_a   1.000
_cell.length_b   1.000
_cell.length_c   1.000
_cell.angle_alpha   90.00
_cell.angle_beta   90.00
_cell.angle_gamma   90.00
#
_symmetry.space_group_name_H-M   'P 1'
#
loop_
_entity.id
_entity.type
_entity.pdbx_description
1 polymer ?
#
loop_
_entity_poly.entity_id
_entity_poly.type
_entity_poly.pdbx_seq_one_letter_code
_entity_poly.pdbx_strand_id
1 'polypeptide(L)'
;QFQSHSVFKNVSLDLRDGYRGVILGGNGSVKSTLLKVISTALVPSTGTVLYSLNQEEIEENARYKHVSFCAPYIDLIEDFTLEEHITFQQKFRPFIAGLSSAEIINRLQLGRFKDRSIKNYSSGMRQRVRLALAIMADSELLLLDEPTSNLDPKGKTWYKELLQEFAGKRSIIAGSNFLDEEFFFAKNTIELKDFQ
;
A
#
# COMPACT_ATOMS: atom_id res chain seq x y z
N GLN A 1 5.32 4.50 -34.44
CA GLN A 1 5.91 5.54 -33.58
C GLN A 1 4.98 5.65 -32.36
N PHE A 2 5.35 5.04 -31.23
CA PHE A 2 4.66 5.30 -29.97
C PHE A 2 5.12 6.69 -29.53
N GLN A 3 4.22 7.67 -29.48
CA GLN A 3 4.47 8.94 -28.81
C GLN A 3 4.66 8.62 -27.32
N SER A 4 5.88 8.78 -26.83
CA SER A 4 6.20 8.68 -25.40
C SER A 4 5.62 9.93 -24.73
N HIS A 5 4.37 9.88 -24.33
CA HIS A 5 3.85 10.89 -23.41
C HIS A 5 4.53 10.67 -22.06
N SER A 6 5.40 11.59 -21.70
CA SER A 6 5.97 11.63 -20.35
C SER A 6 4.84 11.83 -19.35
N VAL A 7 4.74 10.93 -18.39
CA VAL A 7 3.64 10.89 -17.41
C VAL A 7 3.86 11.93 -16.31
N PHE A 8 5.11 12.17 -15.93
CA PHE A 8 5.57 13.24 -15.03
C PHE A 8 7.04 13.54 -15.31
N LYS A 9 7.48 14.76 -14.99
CA LYS A 9 8.85 15.23 -15.16
C LYS A 9 9.32 15.96 -13.90
N ASN A 10 10.63 15.92 -13.68
CA ASN A 10 11.27 16.71 -12.62
C ASN A 10 10.74 16.48 -11.20
N VAL A 11 10.22 15.28 -10.91
CA VAL A 11 9.81 14.91 -9.55
C VAL A 11 11.05 14.72 -8.71
N SER A 12 11.19 15.51 -7.64
CA SER A 12 12.22 15.35 -6.62
C SER A 12 11.55 15.30 -5.25
N LEU A 13 11.66 14.17 -4.57
CA LEU A 13 11.06 13.93 -3.27
C LEU A 13 12.12 13.39 -2.31
N ASP A 14 12.24 14.04 -1.15
CA ASP A 14 13.01 13.55 0.00
C ASP A 14 12.04 13.15 1.10
N LEU A 15 11.92 11.85 1.33
CA LEU A 15 10.95 11.26 2.27
C LEU A 15 11.72 10.70 3.47
N ARG A 16 11.73 11.47 4.55
CA ARG A 16 12.43 11.11 5.79
C ARG A 16 11.62 10.11 6.61
N ASP A 17 12.29 9.48 7.57
CA ASP A 17 11.67 8.52 8.49
C ASP A 17 10.40 9.09 9.14
N GLY A 18 9.35 8.25 9.17
CA GLY A 18 8.05 8.63 9.70
C GLY A 18 7.26 9.61 8.84
N TYR A 19 7.62 9.80 7.56
CA TYR A 19 6.88 10.65 6.64
C TYR A 19 5.42 10.20 6.52
N ARG A 20 4.51 11.18 6.62
CA ARG A 20 3.07 10.98 6.49
C ARG A 20 2.56 11.90 5.38
N GLY A 21 2.23 11.35 4.23
CA GLY A 21 1.84 12.15 3.09
C GLY A 21 0.74 11.56 2.25
N VAL A 22 0.18 12.42 1.41
CA VAL A 22 -0.79 12.06 0.38
C VAL A 22 -0.41 12.67 -0.95
N ILE A 23 -0.58 11.87 -2.01
CA ILE A 23 -0.50 12.30 -3.40
C ILE A 23 -1.94 12.52 -3.87
N LEU A 24 -2.29 13.77 -4.15
CA LEU A 24 -3.63 14.14 -4.59
C LEU A 24 -3.70 14.30 -6.10
N GLY A 25 -4.80 13.83 -6.69
CA GLY A 25 -5.06 13.99 -8.12
C GLY A 25 -6.30 13.23 -8.55
N GLY A 26 -6.94 13.67 -9.62
CA GLY A 26 -8.13 13.02 -10.19
C GLY A 26 -7.87 11.62 -10.74
N ASN A 27 -8.96 10.93 -11.14
CA ASN A 27 -8.87 9.64 -11.82
C ASN A 27 -8.08 9.77 -13.12
N GLY A 28 -7.23 8.76 -13.40
CA GLY A 28 -6.31 8.81 -14.55
C GLY A 28 -5.10 9.71 -14.33
N SER A 29 -4.98 10.37 -13.17
CA SER A 29 -3.76 11.06 -12.79
C SER A 29 -2.66 10.04 -12.47
N VAL A 30 -1.44 10.51 -12.47
CA VAL A 30 -0.23 9.70 -12.36
C VAL A 30 0.05 9.15 -10.96
N LYS A 31 -0.86 9.26 -9.99
CA LYS A 31 -0.68 8.81 -8.59
C LYS A 31 -0.17 7.38 -8.51
N SER A 32 -0.92 6.47 -9.13
CA SER A 32 -0.59 5.04 -9.15
C SER A 32 0.78 4.77 -9.79
N THR A 33 1.13 5.53 -10.83
CA THR A 33 2.44 5.41 -11.48
C THR A 33 3.55 5.89 -10.55
N LEU A 34 3.38 7.01 -9.86
CA LEU A 34 4.36 7.51 -8.90
C LEU A 34 4.52 6.55 -7.71
N LEU A 35 3.42 6.02 -7.17
CA LEU A 35 3.47 5.01 -6.11
C LEU A 35 4.20 3.73 -6.56
N LYS A 36 3.98 3.27 -7.82
CA LYS A 36 4.72 2.13 -8.39
C LYS A 36 6.21 2.45 -8.54
N VAL A 37 6.58 3.66 -8.93
CA VAL A 37 8.00 4.07 -9.01
C VAL A 37 8.60 4.12 -7.60
N ILE A 38 7.93 4.73 -6.63
CA ILE A 38 8.37 4.75 -5.24
C ILE A 38 8.51 3.31 -4.70
N SER A 39 7.59 2.40 -5.00
CA SER A 39 7.67 1.00 -4.54
C SER A 39 8.72 0.16 -5.27
N THR A 40 9.40 0.72 -6.27
CA THR A 40 10.31 0.02 -7.20
C THR A 40 9.64 -1.06 -8.06
N ALA A 41 8.30 -1.13 -8.06
CA ALA A 41 7.55 -2.01 -8.97
C ALA A 41 7.57 -1.51 -10.43
N LEU A 42 7.95 -0.25 -10.65
CA LEU A 42 8.11 0.37 -11.96
C LEU A 42 9.43 1.14 -11.99
N VAL A 43 10.28 0.81 -12.96
CA VAL A 43 11.53 1.54 -13.18
C VAL A 43 11.21 2.86 -13.90
N PRO A 44 11.68 4.01 -13.40
CA PRO A 44 11.49 5.28 -14.10
C PRO A 44 12.31 5.32 -15.40
N SER A 45 11.79 6.01 -16.43
CA SER A 45 12.51 6.17 -17.69
C SER A 45 13.81 6.96 -17.56
N THR A 46 13.84 7.89 -16.61
CA THR A 46 15.01 8.71 -16.23
C THR A 46 14.97 9.00 -14.74
N GLY A 47 16.12 9.28 -14.13
CA GLY A 47 16.24 9.51 -12.70
C GLY A 47 16.43 8.23 -11.90
N THR A 48 16.48 8.36 -10.58
CA THR A 48 16.78 7.26 -9.66
C THR A 48 15.85 7.32 -8.45
N VAL A 49 15.58 6.16 -7.88
CA VAL A 49 14.92 6.02 -6.57
C VAL A 49 15.93 5.38 -5.64
N LEU A 50 16.23 6.05 -4.53
CA LEU A 50 17.17 5.57 -3.53
C LEU A 50 16.44 5.29 -2.23
N TYR A 51 16.82 4.22 -1.57
CA TYR A 51 16.36 3.87 -0.24
C TYR A 51 17.54 3.81 0.70
N SER A 52 17.43 4.42 1.85
CA SER A 52 18.40 4.30 2.92
C SER A 52 17.75 3.94 4.24
N LEU A 53 18.42 3.15 5.04
CA LEU A 53 18.02 2.82 6.40
C LEU A 53 19.25 3.03 7.30
N ASN A 54 19.10 3.79 8.38
CA ASN A 54 20.21 4.13 9.28
C ASN A 54 21.45 4.73 8.55
N GLN A 55 21.20 5.57 7.52
CA GLN A 55 22.23 6.21 6.67
C GLN A 55 22.97 5.26 5.71
N GLU A 56 22.60 4.00 5.65
CA GLU A 56 23.12 3.04 4.69
C GLU A 56 22.14 2.84 3.53
N GLU A 57 22.64 2.85 2.29
CA GLU A 57 21.81 2.61 1.11
C GLU A 57 21.37 1.15 1.05
N ILE A 58 20.07 0.94 0.79
CA ILE A 58 19.50 -0.39 0.59
C ILE A 58 19.67 -0.79 -0.88
N GLU A 59 20.32 -1.91 -1.12
CA GLU A 59 20.48 -2.48 -2.46
C GLU A 59 19.12 -2.68 -3.14
N GLU A 60 19.07 -2.49 -4.45
CA GLU A 60 17.83 -2.55 -5.23
C GLU A 60 17.09 -3.88 -5.06
N ASN A 61 17.81 -4.99 -5.04
CA ASN A 61 17.27 -6.34 -4.86
C ASN A 61 16.70 -6.60 -3.46
N ALA A 62 16.98 -5.75 -2.46
CA ALA A 62 16.50 -5.86 -1.09
C ALA A 62 15.33 -4.90 -0.77
N ARG A 63 15.10 -3.88 -1.59
CA ARG A 63 14.10 -2.82 -1.32
C ARG A 63 12.69 -3.34 -1.12
N TYR A 64 12.32 -4.41 -1.82
CA TYR A 64 11.00 -5.02 -1.66
C TYR A 64 10.70 -5.48 -0.23
N LYS A 65 11.71 -5.75 0.59
CA LYS A 65 11.54 -6.15 2.00
C LYS A 65 11.08 -4.98 2.88
N HIS A 66 11.39 -3.77 2.48
CA HIS A 66 11.18 -2.54 3.23
C HIS A 66 9.89 -1.80 2.85
N VAL A 67 9.18 -2.27 1.81
CA VAL A 67 7.99 -1.59 1.28
C VAL A 67 6.80 -2.53 1.26
N SER A 68 5.70 -2.13 1.88
CA SER A 68 4.39 -2.76 1.67
C SER A 68 3.51 -1.86 0.81
N PHE A 69 2.76 -2.46 -0.11
CA PHE A 69 1.96 -1.75 -1.08
C PHE A 69 0.57 -2.37 -1.23
N CYS A 70 -0.46 -1.55 -1.09
CA CYS A 70 -1.85 -1.91 -1.35
C CYS A 70 -2.41 -1.03 -2.47
N ALA A 71 -2.97 -1.65 -3.49
CA ALA A 71 -3.67 -0.98 -4.57
C ALA A 71 -4.82 -1.84 -5.09
N PRO A 72 -5.88 -1.25 -5.68
CA PRO A 72 -7.03 -2.00 -6.21
C PRO A 72 -6.65 -3.01 -7.31
N TYR A 73 -5.60 -2.72 -8.06
CA TYR A 73 -5.10 -3.54 -9.17
C TYR A 73 -4.04 -4.58 -8.76
N ILE A 74 -3.71 -4.69 -7.47
CA ILE A 74 -2.86 -5.79 -6.98
C ILE A 74 -3.75 -7.01 -6.77
N ASP A 75 -3.46 -8.07 -7.53
CA ASP A 75 -4.23 -9.29 -7.46
C ASP A 75 -3.87 -10.13 -6.24
N LEU A 76 -4.90 -10.72 -5.66
CA LEU A 76 -4.76 -11.79 -4.67
C LEU A 76 -4.74 -13.13 -5.43
N ILE A 77 -4.08 -14.12 -4.88
CA ILE A 77 -4.12 -15.48 -5.46
C ILE A 77 -5.52 -16.05 -5.23
N GLU A 78 -6.33 -16.07 -6.28
CA GLU A 78 -7.77 -16.32 -6.19
C GLU A 78 -8.13 -17.71 -5.66
N ASP A 79 -7.29 -18.71 -5.92
CA ASP A 79 -7.53 -20.09 -5.47
C ASP A 79 -7.13 -20.33 -4.01
N PHE A 80 -6.37 -19.41 -3.40
CA PHE A 80 -5.99 -19.51 -1.99
C PHE A 80 -7.18 -19.19 -1.07
N THR A 81 -7.21 -19.85 0.07
CA THR A 81 -7.96 -19.43 1.25
C THR A 81 -7.28 -18.23 1.93
N LEU A 82 -7.97 -17.59 2.86
CA LEU A 82 -7.38 -16.49 3.61
C LEU A 82 -6.14 -16.92 4.42
N GLU A 83 -6.19 -18.09 5.03
CA GLU A 83 -5.08 -18.63 5.82
C GLU A 83 -3.86 -18.97 4.95
N GLU A 84 -4.09 -19.55 3.78
CA GLU A 84 -3.01 -19.81 2.81
C GLU A 84 -2.36 -18.53 2.32
N HIS A 85 -3.16 -17.46 2.09
CA HIS A 85 -2.62 -16.15 1.71
C HIS A 85 -1.73 -15.55 2.81
N ILE A 86 -2.18 -15.58 4.06
CA ILE A 86 -1.40 -15.08 5.21
C ILE A 86 -0.10 -15.88 5.33
N THR A 87 -0.19 -17.21 5.30
CA THR A 87 0.98 -18.09 5.40
C THR A 87 1.96 -17.89 4.24
N PHE A 88 1.44 -17.70 3.03
CA PHE A 88 2.25 -17.41 1.85
C PHE A 88 3.00 -16.09 2.00
N GLN A 89 2.32 -15.02 2.41
CA GLN A 89 2.95 -13.72 2.58
C GLN A 89 4.06 -13.74 3.64
N GLN A 90 3.86 -14.43 4.76
CA GLN A 90 4.86 -14.54 5.82
C GLN A 90 6.21 -15.08 5.34
N LYS A 91 6.25 -15.87 4.25
CA LYS A 91 7.50 -16.41 3.68
C LYS A 91 8.33 -15.32 2.99
N PHE A 92 7.71 -14.25 2.50
CA PHE A 92 8.37 -13.17 1.78
C PHE A 92 8.54 -11.92 2.64
N ARG A 93 7.55 -11.67 3.50
CA ARG A 93 7.54 -10.52 4.40
C ARG A 93 6.82 -10.91 5.68
N PRO A 94 7.50 -10.85 6.83
CA PRO A 94 6.86 -11.11 8.12
C PRO A 94 5.77 -10.07 8.39
N PHE A 95 4.86 -10.42 9.26
CA PHE A 95 3.94 -9.45 9.86
C PHE A 95 4.60 -8.82 11.10
N ILE A 96 4.11 -7.65 11.48
CA ILE A 96 4.52 -6.95 12.69
C ILE A 96 4.59 -7.95 13.86
N ALA A 97 5.67 -7.89 14.63
CA ALA A 97 6.04 -8.88 15.63
C ALA A 97 4.88 -9.28 16.55
N GLY A 98 4.69 -10.57 16.72
CA GLY A 98 3.69 -11.16 17.59
C GLY A 98 2.34 -11.44 16.93
N LEU A 99 2.08 -11.04 15.69
CA LEU A 99 0.81 -11.34 15.02
C LEU A 99 0.78 -12.77 14.49
N SER A 100 -0.12 -13.57 15.04
CA SER A 100 -0.48 -14.90 14.53
C SER A 100 -1.48 -14.78 13.37
N SER A 101 -1.56 -15.81 12.51
CA SER A 101 -2.57 -15.88 11.45
C SER A 101 -4.00 -15.74 12.01
N ALA A 102 -4.27 -16.32 13.18
CA ALA A 102 -5.58 -16.23 13.82
C ALA A 102 -5.93 -14.78 14.22
N GLU A 103 -4.98 -14.01 14.72
CA GLU A 103 -5.18 -12.60 15.06
C GLU A 103 -5.40 -11.75 13.83
N ILE A 104 -4.66 -11.99 12.74
CA ILE A 104 -4.85 -11.32 11.46
C ILE A 104 -6.26 -11.59 10.91
N ILE A 105 -6.70 -12.86 10.90
CA ILE A 105 -8.05 -13.25 10.46
C ILE A 105 -9.13 -12.58 11.31
N ASN A 106 -8.92 -12.50 12.62
CA ASN A 106 -9.86 -11.84 13.53
C ASN A 106 -9.99 -10.35 13.23
N ARG A 107 -8.86 -9.64 13.02
CA ARG A 107 -8.87 -8.21 12.67
C ARG A 107 -9.51 -7.92 11.32
N LEU A 108 -9.41 -8.84 10.38
CA LEU A 108 -10.12 -8.76 9.11
C LEU A 108 -11.65 -8.85 9.24
N GLN A 109 -12.15 -9.41 10.36
CA GLN A 109 -13.58 -9.71 10.59
C GLN A 109 -14.15 -10.65 9.51
N LEU A 110 -13.33 -11.51 8.95
CA LEU A 110 -13.66 -12.44 7.87
C LEU A 110 -13.58 -13.92 8.31
N GLY A 111 -13.52 -14.20 9.62
CA GLY A 111 -13.30 -15.55 10.17
C GLY A 111 -14.26 -16.61 9.66
N ARG A 112 -15.55 -16.27 9.43
CA ARG A 112 -16.54 -17.20 8.87
C ARG A 112 -16.30 -17.57 7.40
N PHE A 113 -15.41 -16.86 6.72
CA PHE A 113 -15.07 -17.09 5.31
C PHE A 113 -13.66 -17.64 5.11
N LYS A 114 -12.87 -17.80 6.19
CA LYS A 114 -11.44 -18.12 6.15
C LYS A 114 -11.08 -19.34 5.30
N ASP A 115 -11.97 -20.33 5.28
CA ASP A 115 -11.77 -21.61 4.56
C ASP A 115 -12.27 -21.56 3.11
N ARG A 116 -12.82 -20.43 2.67
CA ARG A 116 -13.27 -20.23 1.29
C ARG A 116 -12.15 -19.63 0.46
N SER A 117 -12.05 -20.09 -0.79
CA SER A 117 -11.17 -19.49 -1.80
C SER A 117 -11.49 -18.00 -1.99
N ILE A 118 -10.46 -17.18 -2.12
CA ILE A 118 -10.54 -15.72 -2.32
C ILE A 118 -11.39 -15.34 -3.55
N LYS A 119 -11.44 -16.20 -4.58
CA LYS A 119 -12.31 -15.99 -5.75
C LYS A 119 -13.79 -15.83 -5.38
N ASN A 120 -14.22 -16.40 -4.26
CA ASN A 120 -15.60 -16.31 -3.76
C ASN A 120 -15.84 -15.10 -2.84
N TYR A 121 -14.85 -14.22 -2.66
CA TYR A 121 -14.97 -13.02 -1.86
C TYR A 121 -15.58 -11.88 -2.67
N SER A 122 -16.39 -11.04 -2.02
CA SER A 122 -16.83 -9.77 -2.63
C SER A 122 -15.64 -8.82 -2.86
N SER A 123 -15.83 -7.79 -3.69
CA SER A 123 -14.79 -6.76 -3.91
C SER A 123 -14.35 -6.09 -2.61
N GLY A 124 -15.29 -5.78 -1.72
CA GLY A 124 -14.99 -5.21 -0.40
C GLY A 124 -14.22 -6.18 0.51
N MET A 125 -14.55 -7.48 0.49
CA MET A 125 -13.78 -8.49 1.24
C MET A 125 -12.35 -8.61 0.69
N ARG A 126 -12.19 -8.65 -0.64
CA ARG A 126 -10.85 -8.67 -1.27
C ARG A 126 -10.05 -7.42 -0.90
N GLN A 127 -10.69 -6.26 -0.89
CA GLN A 127 -10.03 -5.01 -0.49
C GLN A 127 -9.59 -5.04 0.97
N ARG A 128 -10.41 -5.56 1.89
CA ARG A 128 -10.01 -5.76 3.29
C ARG A 128 -8.79 -6.68 3.40
N VAL A 129 -8.73 -7.77 2.63
CA VAL A 129 -7.57 -8.67 2.62
C VAL A 129 -6.31 -7.93 2.15
N ARG A 130 -6.36 -7.21 1.01
CA ARG A 130 -5.21 -6.42 0.51
C ARG A 130 -4.71 -5.42 1.55
N LEU A 131 -5.62 -4.65 2.15
CA LEU A 131 -5.28 -3.66 3.18
C LEU A 131 -4.65 -4.30 4.41
N ALA A 132 -5.23 -5.37 4.92
CA ALA A 132 -4.73 -6.05 6.10
C ALA A 132 -3.31 -6.61 5.86
N LEU A 133 -3.11 -7.28 4.72
CA LEU A 133 -1.81 -7.82 4.35
C LEU A 133 -0.73 -6.72 4.20
N ALA A 134 -1.08 -5.54 3.68
CA ALA A 134 -0.14 -4.43 3.56
C ALA A 134 0.08 -3.68 4.88
N ILE A 135 -1.00 -3.38 5.62
CA ILE A 135 -0.95 -2.58 6.86
C ILE A 135 -0.28 -3.37 7.99
N MET A 136 -0.53 -4.67 8.10
CA MET A 136 0.05 -5.50 9.15
C MET A 136 1.43 -6.07 8.78
N ALA A 137 1.90 -5.89 7.54
CA ALA A 137 3.26 -6.28 7.16
C ALA A 137 4.31 -5.45 7.91
N ASP A 138 5.38 -6.09 8.32
CA ASP A 138 6.56 -5.42 8.89
C ASP A 138 7.37 -4.77 7.76
N SER A 139 7.26 -3.45 7.65
CA SER A 139 7.91 -2.66 6.61
C SER A 139 8.08 -1.22 7.06
N GLU A 140 9.15 -0.56 6.61
CA GLU A 140 9.45 0.84 6.94
C GLU A 140 8.60 1.82 6.13
N LEU A 141 8.14 1.42 4.95
CA LEU A 141 7.29 2.22 4.08
C LEU A 141 6.00 1.47 3.72
N LEU A 142 4.87 2.11 3.98
CA LEU A 142 3.55 1.65 3.55
C LEU A 142 3.01 2.57 2.45
N LEU A 143 2.69 2.01 1.30
CA LEU A 143 2.06 2.69 0.18
C LEU A 143 0.63 2.22 0.03
N LEU A 144 -0.30 3.18 -0.11
CA LEU A 144 -1.73 2.93 -0.20
C LEU A 144 -2.29 3.67 -1.42
N ASP A 145 -2.76 2.96 -2.43
CA ASP A 145 -3.40 3.57 -3.60
C ASP A 145 -4.91 3.35 -3.49
N GLU A 146 -5.66 4.44 -3.40
CA GLU A 146 -7.12 4.45 -3.23
C GLU A 146 -7.62 3.42 -2.18
N PRO A 147 -7.12 3.47 -0.93
CA PRO A 147 -7.32 2.41 0.04
C PRO A 147 -8.79 2.14 0.38
N THR A 148 -9.67 3.13 0.25
CA THR A 148 -11.09 2.96 0.57
C THR A 148 -11.94 2.50 -0.61
N SER A 149 -11.31 2.25 -1.77
CA SER A 149 -11.99 1.72 -2.95
C SER A 149 -12.74 0.42 -2.61
N ASN A 150 -14.00 0.32 -3.04
CA ASN A 150 -14.89 -0.82 -2.78
C ASN A 150 -15.25 -1.07 -1.30
N LEU A 151 -14.90 -0.19 -0.37
CA LEU A 151 -15.33 -0.30 1.02
C LEU A 151 -16.66 0.42 1.27
N ASP A 152 -17.54 -0.25 1.99
CA ASP A 152 -18.73 0.37 2.58
C ASP A 152 -18.35 1.29 3.77
N PRO A 153 -19.27 2.08 4.32
CA PRO A 153 -18.95 2.96 5.45
C PRO A 153 -18.34 2.24 6.66
N LYS A 154 -18.80 1.03 6.97
CA LYS A 154 -18.22 0.21 8.04
C LYS A 154 -16.79 -0.24 7.71
N GLY A 155 -16.55 -0.58 6.44
CA GLY A 155 -15.21 -0.91 5.94
C GLY A 155 -14.25 0.26 6.00
N LYS A 156 -14.71 1.48 5.73
CA LYS A 156 -13.88 2.70 5.86
C LYS A 156 -13.52 2.98 7.32
N THR A 157 -14.47 2.81 8.26
CA THR A 157 -14.17 2.91 9.71
C THR A 157 -13.14 1.86 10.13
N TRP A 158 -13.35 0.60 9.74
CA TRP A 158 -12.40 -0.48 10.00
C TRP A 158 -10.99 -0.19 9.44
N TYR A 159 -10.89 0.38 8.23
CA TYR A 159 -9.60 0.79 7.66
C TYR A 159 -8.88 1.81 8.55
N LYS A 160 -9.60 2.83 9.03
CA LYS A 160 -9.01 3.85 9.91
C LYS A 160 -8.50 3.26 11.21
N GLU A 161 -9.30 2.41 11.85
CA GLU A 161 -8.94 1.73 13.10
C GLU A 161 -7.70 0.83 12.90
N LEU A 162 -7.69 0.02 11.84
CA LEU A 162 -6.58 -0.85 11.51
C LEU A 162 -5.29 -0.06 11.27
N LEU A 163 -5.37 1.02 10.49
CA LEU A 163 -4.20 1.84 10.21
C LEU A 163 -3.70 2.56 11.46
N GLN A 164 -4.58 3.05 12.33
CA GLN A 164 -4.19 3.66 13.60
C GLN A 164 -3.49 2.66 14.54
N GLU A 165 -3.97 1.42 14.60
CA GLU A 165 -3.38 0.37 15.43
C GLU A 165 -1.97 -0.02 14.94
N PHE A 166 -1.78 -0.16 13.62
CA PHE A 166 -0.57 -0.72 13.04
C PHE A 166 0.34 0.27 12.31
N ALA A 167 -0.02 1.53 12.24
CA ALA A 167 0.80 2.54 11.55
C ALA A 167 2.22 2.68 12.15
N GLY A 168 2.35 2.57 13.46
CA GLY A 168 3.63 2.69 14.14
C GLY A 168 4.36 4.00 13.79
N LYS A 169 5.68 3.91 13.65
CA LYS A 169 6.55 5.04 13.26
C LYS A 169 6.95 5.02 11.77
N ARG A 170 6.51 4.00 11.02
CA ARG A 170 6.88 3.85 9.59
C ARG A 170 6.34 4.99 8.74
N SER A 171 6.97 5.24 7.61
CA SER A 171 6.49 6.19 6.62
C SER A 171 5.23 5.66 5.92
N ILE A 172 4.26 6.55 5.64
CA ILE A 172 3.02 6.18 4.93
C ILE A 172 2.73 7.23 3.86
N ILE A 173 2.47 6.76 2.64
CA ILE A 173 2.04 7.59 1.52
C ILE A 173 0.76 7.00 0.93
N ALA A 174 -0.29 7.81 0.85
CA ALA A 174 -1.51 7.44 0.15
C ALA A 174 -1.62 8.17 -1.19
N GLY A 175 -2.17 7.49 -2.20
CA GLY A 175 -2.72 8.12 -3.40
C GLY A 175 -4.22 8.24 -3.25
N SER A 176 -4.79 9.44 -3.39
CA SER A 176 -6.21 9.67 -3.18
C SER A 176 -6.83 10.59 -4.22
N ASN A 177 -8.10 10.34 -4.51
CA ASN A 177 -8.98 11.20 -5.31
C ASN A 177 -9.72 12.22 -4.43
N PHE A 178 -8.99 12.88 -3.51
CA PHE A 178 -9.53 13.90 -2.59
C PHE A 178 -10.55 13.34 -1.57
N LEU A 179 -10.45 12.08 -1.18
CA LEU A 179 -11.26 11.46 -0.15
C LEU A 179 -10.54 11.52 1.20
N ASP A 180 -10.96 12.41 2.08
CA ASP A 180 -10.31 12.68 3.38
C ASP A 180 -10.12 11.41 4.24
N GLU A 181 -11.05 10.47 4.15
CA GLU A 181 -10.94 9.20 4.87
C GLU A 181 -9.81 8.29 4.39
N GLU A 182 -9.20 8.56 3.23
CA GLU A 182 -8.06 7.80 2.70
C GLU A 182 -6.73 8.25 3.28
N PHE A 183 -6.64 9.52 3.68
CA PHE A 183 -5.39 10.15 4.12
C PHE A 183 -5.49 10.94 5.43
N PHE A 184 -6.43 10.59 6.30
CA PHE A 184 -6.64 11.23 7.61
C PHE A 184 -5.37 11.32 8.48
N PHE A 185 -4.35 10.50 8.19
CA PHE A 185 -3.04 10.46 8.86
C PHE A 185 -2.02 11.41 8.23
N ALA A 186 -2.28 11.95 7.03
CA ALA A 186 -1.32 12.72 6.26
C ALA A 186 -1.08 14.10 6.89
N LYS A 187 0.18 14.51 6.91
CA LYS A 187 0.64 15.82 7.35
C LYS A 187 1.18 16.66 6.18
N ASN A 188 1.45 15.99 5.06
CA ASN A 188 2.05 16.58 3.88
C ASN A 188 1.21 16.22 2.65
N THR A 189 1.12 17.14 1.70
CA THR A 189 0.42 16.92 0.44
C THR A 189 1.41 17.09 -0.71
N ILE A 190 1.35 16.18 -1.67
CA ILE A 190 2.07 16.24 -2.95
C ILE A 190 1.00 16.41 -4.03
N GLU A 191 1.00 17.55 -4.70
CA GLU A 191 0.08 17.81 -5.79
C GLU A 191 0.75 17.51 -7.14
N LEU A 192 0.18 16.57 -7.89
CA LEU A 192 0.77 16.13 -9.16
C LEU A 192 0.78 17.18 -10.27
N LYS A 193 -0.08 18.22 -10.18
CA LYS A 193 -0.04 19.36 -11.09
C LYS A 193 1.33 20.07 -11.12
N ASP A 194 2.11 19.94 -10.05
CA ASP A 194 3.42 20.56 -9.92
C ASP A 194 4.50 19.84 -10.75
N PHE A 195 4.17 18.68 -11.34
CA PHE A 195 5.09 17.79 -12.03
C PHE A 195 4.68 17.42 -13.47
N GLN A 196 3.70 18.13 -14.03
CA GLN A 196 3.21 17.93 -15.40
C GLN A 196 3.96 18.78 -16.42
#